data_4d3eb4a8d27f1d4828c30a6c8d90c6a3
#
_entry.id   4d3eb4a8d27f1d4828c30a6c8d90c6a3
#
_cell.length_a   1.000
_cell.length_b   1.000
_cell.length_c   1.000
_cell.angle_alpha   90.00
_cell.angle_beta   90.00
_cell.angle_gamma   90.00
#
_symmetry.space_group_name_H-M   'P 1'
#
loop_
_entity.id
_entity.type
_entity.pdbx_description
1 polymer ?
#
loop_
_entity_poly.entity_id
_entity_poly.type
_entity_poly.pdbx_seq_one_letter_code
_entity_poly.pdbx_strand_id
1 'polypeptide(L)'
;MTEPIIQLKDVRKALGSQEVLKGIFLDVNKGEVTTIIGGSGSGKSVLLKHLVGLLQPDSGEILFEGKSIASMTKKERKALKHKFSFMFQGTALFDSMTVYENIALPLTERTKLSSARIKKRVDEKIEQLELSGSERKYPSQLSGGMKKRVALARALVTEPEIVLFDEPTTGLDPVKKNAVHNMITEYQKKYGFTSVVVSHEIPDIFYISQSIAMLYEGKIWIQGKPEEIQQSSDPVIQNFIHGLESNEEGMQGMATTKKTVRRYHESMVHLERNKIAFSLIILTLNNLEELNQKMGFSVTQSVLKNFVRAVRNKIGITDSCSFYGLNRIMLVLSSTNFEQAREFCISLAKEIKGDDIIEIQPYPGFCFSVSAGFAEAHEGSSFEEVLRQAESSQNIFHEFRVC
;
A
#
# COMPACT_ATOMS: atom_id res chain seq x y z
N MET A 1 1.42 -19.25 -13.27
CA MET A 1 1.36 -19.05 -11.81
C MET A 1 2.79 -19.12 -11.31
N THR A 2 3.25 -18.10 -10.64
CA THR A 2 4.58 -18.09 -10.00
C THR A 2 4.57 -19.09 -8.84
N GLU A 3 5.60 -19.93 -8.73
CA GLU A 3 5.70 -20.88 -7.61
C GLU A 3 5.99 -20.11 -6.31
N PRO A 4 5.28 -20.43 -5.22
CA PRO A 4 5.51 -19.77 -3.94
C PRO A 4 6.86 -20.16 -3.35
N ILE A 5 7.65 -19.17 -2.92
CA ILE A 5 8.93 -19.39 -2.22
C ILE A 5 8.71 -19.80 -0.77
N ILE A 6 7.63 -19.31 -0.14
CA ILE A 6 7.20 -19.70 1.21
C ILE A 6 5.73 -20.08 1.17
N GLN A 7 5.38 -21.18 1.84
CA GLN A 7 4.00 -21.61 2.06
C GLN A 7 3.76 -21.95 3.52
N LEU A 8 2.69 -21.44 4.07
CA LEU A 8 2.16 -21.83 5.38
C LEU A 8 0.92 -22.68 5.16
N LYS A 9 0.85 -23.84 5.83
CA LYS A 9 -0.26 -24.79 5.73
C LYS A 9 -0.77 -25.10 7.12
N ASP A 10 -1.98 -24.63 7.44
CA ASP A 10 -2.67 -24.77 8.73
C ASP A 10 -1.79 -24.43 9.95
N VAL A 11 -0.99 -23.35 9.83
CA VAL A 11 -0.06 -22.94 10.89
C VAL A 11 -0.83 -22.38 12.09
N ARG A 12 -0.63 -22.99 13.27
CA ARG A 12 -1.25 -22.58 14.53
C ARG A 12 -0.19 -22.19 15.54
N LYS A 13 -0.52 -21.19 16.38
CA LYS A 13 0.35 -20.74 17.45
C LYS A 13 -0.43 -20.14 18.60
N ALA A 14 -0.18 -20.66 19.80
CA ALA A 14 -0.59 -20.06 21.06
C ALA A 14 0.58 -19.35 21.75
N LEU A 15 0.29 -18.27 22.43
CA LEU A 15 1.19 -17.56 23.35
C LEU A 15 0.52 -17.52 24.72
N GLY A 16 1.02 -18.35 25.65
CA GLY A 16 0.34 -18.62 26.90
C GLY A 16 -1.01 -19.32 26.65
N SER A 17 -2.09 -18.77 27.20
CA SER A 17 -3.45 -19.31 27.00
C SER A 17 -4.16 -18.79 25.75
N GLN A 18 -3.57 -17.84 25.03
CA GLN A 18 -4.22 -17.21 23.87
C GLN A 18 -3.72 -17.84 22.56
N GLU A 19 -4.63 -18.43 21.77
CA GLU A 19 -4.34 -18.84 20.40
C GLU A 19 -4.31 -17.60 19.49
N VAL A 20 -3.11 -17.28 18.99
CA VAL A 20 -2.86 -16.09 18.17
C VAL A 20 -2.98 -16.39 16.67
N LEU A 21 -2.45 -17.53 16.24
CA LEU A 21 -2.61 -18.02 14.86
C LEU A 21 -3.48 -19.28 14.89
N LYS A 22 -4.59 -19.25 14.15
CA LYS A 22 -5.66 -20.26 14.23
C LYS A 22 -5.83 -21.03 12.91
N GLY A 23 -4.72 -21.48 12.33
CA GLY A 23 -4.73 -22.20 11.07
C GLY A 23 -4.50 -21.25 9.88
N ILE A 24 -3.27 -20.76 9.78
CA ILE A 24 -2.85 -19.87 8.71
C ILE A 24 -2.53 -20.67 7.44
N PHE A 25 -3.15 -20.27 6.34
CA PHE A 25 -2.76 -20.63 4.97
C PHE A 25 -2.27 -19.35 4.30
N LEU A 26 -1.03 -19.34 3.83
CA LEU A 26 -0.42 -18.16 3.19
C LEU A 26 0.62 -18.59 2.19
N ASP A 27 0.54 -18.05 0.98
CA ASP A 27 1.55 -18.21 -0.06
C ASP A 27 2.30 -16.90 -0.28
N VAL A 28 3.63 -16.96 -0.30
CA VAL A 28 4.50 -15.86 -0.65
C VAL A 28 5.21 -16.20 -1.96
N ASN A 29 4.89 -15.49 -3.03
CA ASN A 29 5.45 -15.74 -4.35
C ASN A 29 6.84 -15.13 -4.51
N LYS A 30 7.69 -15.82 -5.24
CA LYS A 30 9.06 -15.37 -5.51
C LYS A 30 9.08 -14.10 -6.34
N GLY A 31 9.87 -13.11 -5.91
CA GLY A 31 10.04 -11.84 -6.64
C GLY A 31 8.87 -10.87 -6.55
N GLU A 32 7.88 -11.15 -5.70
CA GLU A 32 6.72 -10.29 -5.47
C GLU A 32 6.80 -9.58 -4.11
N VAL A 33 6.02 -8.52 -3.98
CA VAL A 33 5.71 -7.87 -2.70
C VAL A 33 4.38 -8.44 -2.20
N THR A 34 4.44 -9.27 -1.16
CA THR A 34 3.26 -9.75 -0.43
C THR A 34 3.05 -8.88 0.79
N THR A 35 1.90 -8.25 0.91
CA THR A 35 1.58 -7.44 2.09
C THR A 35 0.57 -8.15 2.99
N ILE A 36 0.89 -8.20 4.28
CA ILE A 36 0.01 -8.73 5.32
C ILE A 36 -0.64 -7.54 6.03
N ILE A 37 -1.94 -7.37 5.83
CA ILE A 37 -2.74 -6.35 6.49
C ILE A 37 -3.54 -6.94 7.64
N GLY A 38 -3.93 -6.13 8.62
CA GLY A 38 -4.75 -6.58 9.75
C GLY A 38 -4.75 -5.57 10.90
N GLY A 39 -5.73 -5.63 11.77
CA GLY A 39 -5.86 -4.77 12.94
C GLY A 39 -4.68 -4.88 13.91
N SER A 40 -4.55 -3.91 14.81
CA SER A 40 -3.56 -4.00 15.90
C SER A 40 -3.82 -5.25 16.75
N GLY A 41 -2.75 -5.98 17.10
CA GLY A 41 -2.87 -7.20 17.90
C GLY A 41 -3.37 -8.44 17.14
N SER A 42 -3.64 -8.38 15.83
CA SER A 42 -4.14 -9.53 15.04
C SER A 42 -3.14 -10.69 14.89
N GLY A 43 -1.87 -10.50 15.28
CA GLY A 43 -0.84 -11.55 15.18
C GLY A 43 0.16 -11.35 14.03
N LYS A 44 0.17 -10.22 13.32
CA LYS A 44 1.06 -9.96 12.18
C LYS A 44 2.55 -10.16 12.50
N SER A 45 3.02 -9.57 13.60
CA SER A 45 4.42 -9.73 14.02
C SER A 45 4.75 -11.16 14.49
N VAL A 46 3.76 -11.89 15.01
CA VAL A 46 3.91 -13.32 15.33
C VAL A 46 4.07 -14.12 14.04
N LEU A 47 3.24 -13.84 13.04
CA LEU A 47 3.31 -14.45 11.72
C LEU A 47 4.67 -14.20 11.05
N LEU A 48 5.17 -12.95 11.06
CA LEU A 48 6.51 -12.64 10.54
C LEU A 48 7.62 -13.44 11.21
N LYS A 49 7.55 -13.62 12.54
CA LYS A 49 8.55 -14.42 13.28
C LYS A 49 8.54 -15.90 12.87
N HIS A 50 7.40 -16.43 12.43
CA HIS A 50 7.31 -17.78 11.87
C HIS A 50 7.96 -17.87 10.50
N LEU A 51 7.74 -16.87 9.63
CA LEU A 51 8.34 -16.82 8.29
C LEU A 51 9.87 -16.89 8.34
N VAL A 52 10.50 -16.20 9.30
CA VAL A 52 11.98 -16.23 9.47
C VAL A 52 12.48 -17.39 10.31
N GLY A 53 11.60 -18.25 10.81
CA GLY A 53 11.96 -19.37 11.68
C GLY A 53 12.48 -18.95 13.07
N LEU A 54 12.08 -17.77 13.57
CA LEU A 54 12.33 -17.33 14.95
C LEU A 54 11.34 -17.94 15.93
N LEU A 55 10.13 -18.25 15.48
CA LEU A 55 9.14 -19.01 16.21
C LEU A 55 8.82 -20.30 15.45
N GLN A 56 8.57 -21.36 16.20
CA GLN A 56 8.06 -22.62 15.64
C GLN A 56 6.54 -22.68 15.86
N PRO A 57 5.79 -23.16 14.86
CA PRO A 57 4.37 -23.39 15.02
C PRO A 57 4.12 -24.51 16.03
N ASP A 58 2.97 -24.46 16.69
CA ASP A 58 2.51 -25.56 17.58
C ASP A 58 1.94 -26.71 16.76
N SER A 59 1.33 -26.40 15.60
CA SER A 59 0.91 -27.36 14.58
C SER A 59 0.88 -26.71 13.20
N GLY A 60 0.72 -27.54 12.16
CA GLY A 60 0.81 -27.10 10.77
C GLY A 60 2.22 -27.11 10.24
N GLU A 61 2.41 -26.61 9.03
CA GLU A 61 3.66 -26.74 8.31
C GLU A 61 4.06 -25.43 7.63
N ILE A 62 5.37 -25.14 7.64
CA ILE A 62 5.95 -24.04 6.89
C ILE A 62 6.94 -24.64 5.89
N LEU A 63 6.70 -24.38 4.61
CA LEU A 63 7.55 -24.82 3.51
C LEU A 63 8.36 -23.65 2.97
N PHE A 64 9.61 -23.92 2.66
CA PHE A 64 10.48 -23.02 1.91
C PHE A 64 10.95 -23.74 0.63
N GLU A 65 10.65 -23.17 -0.52
CA GLU A 65 10.90 -23.82 -1.84
C GLU A 65 10.40 -25.29 -1.85
N GLY A 66 9.18 -25.52 -1.34
CA GLY A 66 8.55 -26.84 -1.26
C GLY A 66 9.08 -27.78 -0.15
N LYS A 67 10.16 -27.40 0.57
CA LYS A 67 10.75 -28.20 1.65
C LYS A 67 10.29 -27.74 3.02
N SER A 68 9.80 -28.66 3.85
CA SER A 68 9.39 -28.36 5.23
C SER A 68 10.54 -27.86 6.08
N ILE A 69 10.38 -26.67 6.72
CA ILE A 69 11.39 -26.10 7.63
C ILE A 69 11.60 -27.02 8.84
N ALA A 70 10.56 -27.73 9.28
CA ALA A 70 10.65 -28.66 10.41
C ALA A 70 11.59 -29.85 10.11
N SER A 71 11.60 -30.34 8.87
CA SER A 71 12.46 -31.45 8.44
C SER A 71 13.91 -31.06 8.14
N MET A 72 14.23 -29.74 8.11
CA MET A 72 15.57 -29.25 7.81
C MET A 72 16.55 -29.55 8.95
N THR A 73 17.77 -29.95 8.59
CA THR A 73 18.90 -30.07 9.51
C THR A 73 19.30 -28.70 10.07
N LYS A 74 20.08 -28.70 11.18
CA LYS A 74 20.62 -27.44 11.74
C LYS A 74 21.41 -26.62 10.71
N LYS A 75 22.17 -27.30 9.83
CA LYS A 75 22.96 -26.65 8.77
C LYS A 75 22.05 -25.97 7.73
N GLU A 76 21.01 -26.66 7.30
CA GLU A 76 20.05 -26.13 6.32
C GLU A 76 19.24 -24.97 6.91
N ARG A 77 18.78 -25.06 8.17
CA ARG A 77 18.10 -23.94 8.86
C ARG A 77 19.01 -22.72 9.01
N LYS A 78 20.32 -22.94 9.26
CA LYS A 78 21.28 -21.82 9.31
C LYS A 78 21.44 -21.18 7.93
N ALA A 79 21.55 -21.98 6.86
CA ALA A 79 21.62 -21.49 5.50
C ALA A 79 20.35 -20.73 5.11
N LEU A 80 19.17 -21.26 5.48
CA LEU A 80 17.89 -20.60 5.26
C LEU A 80 17.85 -19.20 5.91
N LYS A 81 18.31 -19.07 7.16
CA LYS A 81 18.34 -17.76 7.84
C LYS A 81 19.22 -16.72 7.15
N HIS A 82 20.20 -17.12 6.37
CA HIS A 82 21.02 -16.20 5.57
C HIS A 82 20.29 -15.66 4.33
N LYS A 83 19.23 -16.35 3.88
CA LYS A 83 18.39 -15.90 2.76
C LYS A 83 17.43 -14.77 3.18
N PHE A 84 17.22 -14.56 4.48
CA PHE A 84 16.33 -13.54 5.01
C PHE A 84 17.07 -12.32 5.54
N SER A 85 16.48 -11.17 5.29
CA SER A 85 16.78 -9.94 6.01
C SER A 85 15.52 -9.34 6.61
N PHE A 86 15.71 -8.54 7.65
CA PHE A 86 14.61 -7.95 8.40
C PHE A 86 14.83 -6.44 8.58
N MET A 87 13.84 -5.65 8.22
CA MET A 87 13.79 -4.23 8.51
C MET A 87 12.71 -3.97 9.56
N PHE A 88 13.13 -3.60 10.76
CA PHE A 88 12.25 -3.35 11.91
C PHE A 88 11.59 -1.97 11.83
N GLN A 89 10.43 -1.83 12.44
CA GLN A 89 9.63 -0.61 12.54
C GLN A 89 10.45 0.63 12.95
N GLY A 90 11.30 0.53 13.95
CA GLY A 90 12.15 1.61 14.45
C GLY A 90 13.53 1.74 13.77
N THR A 91 13.73 1.17 12.57
CA THR A 91 15.04 1.03 11.88
C THR A 91 16.08 0.19 12.64
N ALA A 92 16.00 0.13 13.96
CA ALA A 92 16.88 -0.62 14.85
C ALA A 92 18.39 -0.44 14.54
N LEU A 93 18.79 0.78 14.18
CA LEU A 93 20.20 1.12 14.01
C LEU A 93 20.89 1.15 15.38
N PHE A 94 22.13 0.75 15.41
CA PHE A 94 22.96 0.88 16.60
C PHE A 94 23.48 2.32 16.69
N ASP A 95 23.04 3.07 17.67
CA ASP A 95 23.39 4.49 17.85
C ASP A 95 24.89 4.69 18.14
N SER A 96 25.57 3.68 18.68
CA SER A 96 27.01 3.67 18.91
C SER A 96 27.86 3.35 17.69
N MET A 97 27.23 3.01 16.56
CA MET A 97 27.88 2.65 15.31
C MET A 97 27.64 3.71 14.24
N THR A 98 28.63 3.96 13.42
CA THR A 98 28.52 4.80 12.23
C THR A 98 27.61 4.17 11.17
N VAL A 99 27.26 4.92 10.12
CA VAL A 99 26.52 4.40 8.94
C VAL A 99 27.25 3.20 8.36
N TYR A 100 28.57 3.33 8.14
CA TYR A 100 29.39 2.25 7.60
C TYR A 100 29.32 0.99 8.48
N GLU A 101 29.52 1.13 9.78
CA GLU A 101 29.50 0.02 10.72
C GLU A 101 28.13 -0.65 10.83
N ASN A 102 27.06 0.14 10.86
CA ASN A 102 25.69 -0.41 10.82
C ASN A 102 25.44 -1.26 9.58
N ILE A 103 25.90 -0.82 8.39
CA ILE A 103 25.72 -1.56 7.14
C ILE A 103 26.66 -2.77 7.11
N ALA A 104 27.90 -2.66 7.59
CA ALA A 104 28.88 -3.74 7.60
C ALA A 104 28.53 -4.89 8.56
N LEU A 105 27.81 -4.58 9.64
CA LEU A 105 27.54 -5.51 10.74
C LEU A 105 27.05 -6.90 10.30
N PRO A 106 26.04 -7.05 9.42
CA PRO A 106 25.60 -8.39 8.99
C PRO A 106 26.69 -9.17 8.26
N LEU A 107 27.58 -8.51 7.54
CA LEU A 107 28.68 -9.18 6.84
C LEU A 107 29.76 -9.64 7.82
N THR A 108 30.11 -8.81 8.80
CA THR A 108 31.12 -9.14 9.82
C THR A 108 30.67 -10.30 10.70
N GLU A 109 29.39 -10.30 11.11
CA GLU A 109 28.86 -11.32 12.02
C GLU A 109 28.49 -12.64 11.34
N ARG A 110 28.06 -12.60 10.08
CA ARG A 110 27.48 -13.78 9.42
C ARG A 110 28.36 -14.39 8.33
N THR A 111 29.46 -13.75 7.96
CA THR A 111 30.31 -14.22 6.83
C THR A 111 31.77 -14.31 7.26
N LYS A 112 32.58 -15.01 6.45
CA LYS A 112 34.04 -15.08 6.56
C LYS A 112 34.72 -14.22 5.49
N LEU A 113 34.07 -13.15 5.03
CA LEU A 113 34.63 -12.24 4.04
C LEU A 113 35.81 -11.45 4.61
N SER A 114 36.84 -11.21 3.77
CA SER A 114 37.92 -10.31 4.14
C SER A 114 37.43 -8.87 4.28
N SER A 115 38.11 -8.08 5.11
CA SER A 115 37.78 -6.66 5.32
C SER A 115 37.71 -5.87 4.02
N ALA A 116 38.55 -6.17 3.02
CA ALA A 116 38.52 -5.54 1.70
C ALA A 116 37.22 -5.86 0.94
N ARG A 117 36.74 -7.11 1.00
CA ARG A 117 35.46 -7.50 0.38
C ARG A 117 34.26 -6.90 1.10
N ILE A 118 34.31 -6.84 2.44
CA ILE A 118 33.26 -6.18 3.24
C ILE A 118 33.19 -4.71 2.85
N LYS A 119 34.35 -4.02 2.83
CA LYS A 119 34.43 -2.60 2.46
C LYS A 119 33.80 -2.37 1.08
N LYS A 120 34.20 -3.15 0.07
CA LYS A 120 33.65 -3.03 -1.29
C LYS A 120 32.14 -3.13 -1.31
N ARG A 121 31.56 -4.16 -0.66
CA ARG A 121 30.08 -4.36 -0.62
C ARG A 121 29.35 -3.24 0.10
N VAL A 122 29.95 -2.73 1.19
CA VAL A 122 29.36 -1.63 1.96
C VAL A 122 29.40 -0.33 1.15
N ASP A 123 30.53 -0.02 0.52
CA ASP A 123 30.68 1.17 -0.32
C ASP A 123 29.68 1.14 -1.49
N GLU A 124 29.52 0.00 -2.15
CA GLU A 124 28.52 -0.20 -3.22
C GLU A 124 27.09 0.06 -2.71
N LYS A 125 26.73 -0.41 -1.51
CA LYS A 125 25.38 -0.16 -0.94
C LYS A 125 25.18 1.28 -0.50
N ILE A 126 26.22 1.94 0.00
CA ILE A 126 26.21 3.37 0.34
C ILE A 126 25.93 4.22 -0.90
N GLU A 127 26.62 3.94 -2.00
CA GLU A 127 26.41 4.62 -3.26
C GLU A 127 25.01 4.36 -3.82
N GLN A 128 24.60 3.08 -3.89
CA GLN A 128 23.31 2.65 -4.43
C GLN A 128 22.10 3.24 -3.69
N LEU A 129 22.25 3.56 -2.41
CA LEU A 129 21.19 4.10 -1.53
C LEU A 129 21.37 5.59 -1.25
N GLU A 130 22.21 6.28 -2.05
CA GLU A 130 22.44 7.73 -1.95
C GLU A 130 22.84 8.19 -0.54
N LEU A 131 23.74 7.44 0.07
CA LEU A 131 24.28 7.71 1.41
C LEU A 131 25.73 8.23 1.38
N SER A 132 26.28 8.46 0.18
CA SER A 132 27.65 8.95 0.00
C SER A 132 27.93 10.22 0.81
N GLY A 133 29.08 10.28 1.47
CA GLY A 133 29.47 11.36 2.38
C GLY A 133 28.86 11.27 3.78
N SER A 134 28.14 10.17 4.09
CA SER A 134 27.57 9.92 5.40
C SER A 134 28.18 8.74 6.14
N GLU A 135 29.21 8.11 5.57
CA GLU A 135 29.83 6.85 6.05
C GLU A 135 30.23 6.91 7.51
N ARG A 136 30.77 8.05 7.95
CA ARG A 136 31.28 8.29 9.30
C ARG A 136 30.27 8.91 10.26
N LYS A 137 29.06 9.26 9.76
CA LYS A 137 28.01 9.83 10.61
C LYS A 137 27.38 8.75 11.48
N TYR A 138 26.93 9.16 12.67
CA TYR A 138 26.13 8.34 13.57
C TYR A 138 24.63 8.52 13.28
N PRO A 139 23.78 7.57 13.67
CA PRO A 139 22.32 7.68 13.47
C PRO A 139 21.71 8.99 13.99
N SER A 140 22.21 9.55 15.09
CA SER A 140 21.76 10.83 15.65
C SER A 140 21.96 12.03 14.70
N GLN A 141 22.90 11.93 13.77
CA GLN A 141 23.26 12.98 12.81
C GLN A 141 22.51 12.85 11.47
N LEU A 142 21.60 11.86 11.36
CA LEU A 142 20.88 11.55 10.13
C LEU A 142 19.44 12.02 10.19
N SER A 143 18.90 12.45 9.04
CA SER A 143 17.45 12.62 8.88
C SER A 143 16.71 11.28 9.00
N GLY A 144 15.41 11.34 9.28
CA GLY A 144 14.58 10.12 9.35
C GLY A 144 14.62 9.27 8.08
N GLY A 145 14.62 9.91 6.90
CA GLY A 145 14.75 9.23 5.61
C GLY A 145 16.12 8.57 5.44
N MET A 146 17.20 9.26 5.82
CA MET A 146 18.55 8.67 5.78
C MET A 146 18.66 7.47 6.72
N LYS A 147 18.10 7.53 7.92
CA LYS A 147 18.08 6.36 8.84
C LYS A 147 17.43 5.15 8.21
N LYS A 148 16.32 5.34 7.47
CA LYS A 148 15.63 4.25 6.78
C LYS A 148 16.44 3.70 5.60
N ARG A 149 17.12 4.56 4.84
CA ARG A 149 18.07 4.12 3.79
C ARG A 149 19.23 3.33 4.37
N VAL A 150 19.79 3.73 5.51
CA VAL A 150 20.83 2.95 6.22
C VAL A 150 20.30 1.60 6.69
N ALA A 151 19.10 1.54 7.25
CA ALA A 151 18.47 0.29 7.67
C ALA A 151 18.21 -0.66 6.46
N LEU A 152 17.79 -0.11 5.33
CA LEU A 152 17.63 -0.88 4.10
C LEU A 152 18.98 -1.32 3.53
N ALA A 153 20.00 -0.45 3.51
CA ALA A 153 21.36 -0.83 3.11
C ALA A 153 21.88 -2.00 3.93
N ARG A 154 21.70 -1.93 5.26
CA ARG A 154 22.05 -3.01 6.17
C ARG A 154 21.29 -4.31 5.87
N ALA A 155 20.02 -4.20 5.53
CA ALA A 155 19.21 -5.37 5.15
C ALA A 155 19.67 -5.98 3.83
N LEU A 156 20.04 -5.17 2.84
CA LEU A 156 20.39 -5.62 1.48
C LEU A 156 21.88 -5.96 1.28
N VAL A 157 22.77 -5.60 2.22
CA VAL A 157 24.23 -5.83 2.05
C VAL A 157 24.61 -7.29 1.98
N THR A 158 23.78 -8.18 2.54
CA THR A 158 23.97 -9.65 2.48
C THR A 158 23.35 -10.27 1.22
N GLU A 159 22.74 -9.47 0.33
CA GLU A 159 22.05 -9.94 -0.87
C GLU A 159 21.00 -11.02 -0.57
N PRO A 160 20.00 -10.70 0.30
CA PRO A 160 19.00 -11.67 0.70
C PRO A 160 18.04 -12.01 -0.44
N GLU A 161 17.49 -13.23 -0.42
CA GLU A 161 16.41 -13.62 -1.32
C GLU A 161 15.07 -13.06 -0.87
N ILE A 162 14.91 -12.84 0.46
CA ILE A 162 13.66 -12.36 1.06
C ILE A 162 13.96 -11.23 2.04
N VAL A 163 13.22 -10.13 1.91
CA VAL A 163 13.27 -9.00 2.86
C VAL A 163 11.92 -8.83 3.52
N LEU A 164 11.92 -8.81 4.85
CA LEU A 164 10.73 -8.60 5.67
C LEU A 164 10.72 -7.17 6.21
N PHE A 165 9.60 -6.50 6.06
CA PHE A 165 9.35 -5.15 6.52
C PHE A 165 8.22 -5.15 7.57
N ASP A 166 8.55 -4.80 8.81
CA ASP A 166 7.55 -4.71 9.89
C ASP A 166 7.16 -3.25 10.09
N GLU A 167 6.00 -2.87 9.60
CA GLU A 167 5.42 -1.53 9.69
C GLU A 167 6.42 -0.40 9.31
N PRO A 168 6.98 -0.41 8.10
CA PRO A 168 8.11 0.45 7.73
C PRO A 168 7.77 1.95 7.70
N THR A 169 6.48 2.29 7.65
CA THR A 169 5.97 3.66 7.47
C THR A 169 5.33 4.24 8.72
N THR A 170 5.10 3.43 9.75
CA THR A 170 4.45 3.86 10.99
C THR A 170 5.14 5.07 11.63
N GLY A 171 4.33 6.07 12.02
CA GLY A 171 4.80 7.30 12.65
C GLY A 171 5.43 8.32 11.72
N LEU A 172 5.28 8.17 10.40
CA LEU A 172 5.75 9.13 9.41
C LEU A 172 4.59 10.00 8.89
N ASP A 173 4.94 11.22 8.48
CA ASP A 173 4.05 12.06 7.67
C ASP A 173 3.85 11.46 6.26
N PRO A 174 2.77 11.83 5.54
CA PRO A 174 2.43 11.24 4.25
C PRO A 174 3.55 11.33 3.19
N VAL A 175 4.33 12.42 3.18
CA VAL A 175 5.42 12.59 2.21
C VAL A 175 6.54 11.58 2.48
N LYS A 176 6.87 11.37 3.75
CA LYS A 176 7.90 10.40 4.14
C LYS A 176 7.43 8.96 3.96
N LYS A 177 6.13 8.67 4.19
CA LYS A 177 5.53 7.36 3.90
C LYS A 177 5.73 6.98 2.43
N ASN A 178 5.35 7.87 1.52
CA ASN A 178 5.52 7.67 0.08
C ASN A 178 6.98 7.45 -0.33
N ALA A 179 7.92 8.18 0.27
CA ALA A 179 9.34 7.97 0.01
C ALA A 179 9.83 6.57 0.43
N VAL A 180 9.28 6.02 1.52
CA VAL A 180 9.59 4.64 1.97
C VAL A 180 8.96 3.60 1.05
N HIS A 181 7.72 3.79 0.65
CA HIS A 181 7.04 2.89 -0.29
C HIS A 181 7.75 2.86 -1.64
N ASN A 182 8.13 4.03 -2.19
CA ASN A 182 8.96 4.13 -3.39
C ASN A 182 10.27 3.35 -3.23
N MET A 183 10.96 3.57 -2.12
CA MET A 183 12.21 2.90 -1.82
C MET A 183 12.04 1.37 -1.83
N ILE A 184 10.99 0.83 -1.20
CA ILE A 184 10.73 -0.61 -1.18
C ILE A 184 10.52 -1.15 -2.60
N THR A 185 9.66 -0.49 -3.40
CA THR A 185 9.32 -0.95 -4.75
C THR A 185 10.47 -0.80 -5.74
N GLU A 186 11.19 0.32 -5.73
CA GLU A 186 12.33 0.57 -6.62
C GLU A 186 13.46 -0.43 -6.37
N TYR A 187 13.81 -0.63 -5.09
CA TYR A 187 14.88 -1.57 -4.74
C TYR A 187 14.47 -3.02 -4.92
N GLN A 188 13.18 -3.37 -4.68
CA GLN A 188 12.65 -4.69 -4.99
C GLN A 188 12.75 -4.99 -6.50
N LYS A 189 12.31 -4.05 -7.36
CA LYS A 189 12.46 -4.18 -8.82
C LYS A 189 13.92 -4.26 -9.25
N LYS A 190 14.79 -3.44 -8.67
CA LYS A 190 16.21 -3.36 -9.03
C LYS A 190 17.00 -4.62 -8.66
N TYR A 191 16.70 -5.23 -7.51
CA TYR A 191 17.45 -6.36 -6.97
C TYR A 191 16.72 -7.69 -7.05
N GLY A 192 15.42 -7.70 -7.38
CA GLY A 192 14.64 -8.92 -7.60
C GLY A 192 14.37 -9.75 -6.34
N PHE A 193 14.53 -9.20 -5.13
CA PHE A 193 14.23 -9.94 -3.91
C PHE A 193 12.71 -10.07 -3.71
N THR A 194 12.31 -11.09 -2.95
CA THR A 194 10.92 -11.24 -2.49
C THR A 194 10.69 -10.35 -1.26
N SER A 195 9.59 -9.64 -1.22
CA SER A 195 9.24 -8.80 -0.07
C SER A 195 8.02 -9.33 0.69
N VAL A 196 8.07 -9.32 2.02
CA VAL A 196 6.89 -9.43 2.85
C VAL A 196 6.79 -8.16 3.70
N VAL A 197 5.71 -7.43 3.53
CA VAL A 197 5.46 -6.17 4.24
C VAL A 197 4.30 -6.39 5.20
N VAL A 198 4.48 -6.01 6.47
CA VAL A 198 3.37 -5.89 7.41
C VAL A 198 2.98 -4.44 7.50
N SER A 199 1.71 -4.14 7.30
CA SER A 199 1.20 -2.78 7.41
C SER A 199 -0.27 -2.76 7.85
N HIS A 200 -0.68 -1.63 8.40
CA HIS A 200 -2.08 -1.30 8.64
C HIS A 200 -2.50 -0.04 7.84
N GLU A 201 -1.62 0.47 6.99
CA GLU A 201 -1.81 1.71 6.24
C GLU A 201 -2.43 1.44 4.86
N ILE A 202 -3.71 1.71 4.75
CA ILE A 202 -4.49 1.66 3.51
C ILE A 202 -4.80 3.12 3.10
N PRO A 203 -4.81 3.47 1.82
CA PRO A 203 -4.68 2.60 0.63
C PRO A 203 -3.27 2.46 0.07
N ASP A 204 -2.27 3.17 0.61
CA ASP A 204 -0.93 3.27 0.00
C ASP A 204 -0.27 1.91 -0.25
N ILE A 205 -0.49 0.96 0.66
CA ILE A 205 0.10 -0.37 0.57
C ILE A 205 -0.43 -1.19 -0.63
N PHE A 206 -1.65 -0.89 -1.10
CA PHE A 206 -2.23 -1.56 -2.26
C PHE A 206 -1.45 -1.27 -3.54
N TYR A 207 -0.87 -0.06 -3.67
CA TYR A 207 -0.11 0.33 -4.86
C TYR A 207 1.26 -0.32 -4.97
N ILE A 208 1.82 -0.78 -3.84
CA ILE A 208 3.16 -1.37 -3.82
C ILE A 208 3.13 -2.90 -3.81
N SER A 209 1.96 -3.51 -3.62
CA SER A 209 1.80 -4.95 -3.43
C SER A 209 1.34 -5.65 -4.70
N GLN A 210 1.85 -6.85 -4.97
CA GLN A 210 1.30 -7.77 -5.97
C GLN A 210 0.32 -8.76 -5.35
N SER A 211 0.46 -9.03 -4.04
CA SER A 211 -0.44 -9.90 -3.28
C SER A 211 -0.70 -9.28 -1.91
N ILE A 212 -1.95 -9.32 -1.48
CA ILE A 212 -2.36 -8.88 -0.15
C ILE A 212 -3.02 -10.04 0.59
N ALA A 213 -2.60 -10.25 1.83
CA ALA A 213 -3.19 -11.22 2.73
C ALA A 213 -3.78 -10.48 3.94
N MET A 214 -5.08 -10.59 4.16
CA MET A 214 -5.76 -9.97 5.30
C MET A 214 -5.78 -10.95 6.48
N LEU A 215 -5.07 -10.59 7.56
CA LEU A 215 -5.08 -11.33 8.82
C LEU A 215 -6.19 -10.81 9.73
N TYR A 216 -7.22 -11.62 9.93
CA TYR A 216 -8.36 -11.31 10.75
C TYR A 216 -8.65 -12.46 11.72
N GLU A 217 -8.85 -12.16 13.00
CA GLU A 217 -9.13 -13.15 14.07
C GLU A 217 -8.19 -14.37 14.11
N GLY A 218 -6.92 -14.16 13.75
CA GLY A 218 -5.89 -15.21 13.76
C GLY A 218 -5.88 -16.11 12.53
N LYS A 219 -6.60 -15.75 11.45
CA LYS A 219 -6.64 -16.47 10.18
C LYS A 219 -6.35 -15.53 9.00
N ILE A 220 -5.84 -16.07 7.91
CA ILE A 220 -5.89 -15.34 6.64
C ILE A 220 -7.33 -15.44 6.13
N TRP A 221 -8.04 -14.31 6.19
CA TRP A 221 -9.43 -14.19 5.76
C TRP A 221 -9.55 -14.25 4.25
N ILE A 222 -8.66 -13.52 3.57
CA ILE A 222 -8.53 -13.51 2.12
C ILE A 222 -7.06 -13.30 1.76
N GLN A 223 -6.63 -13.91 0.66
CA GLN A 223 -5.39 -13.58 -0.04
C GLN A 223 -5.68 -13.45 -1.53
N GLY A 224 -5.22 -12.37 -2.15
CA GLY A 224 -5.44 -12.10 -3.56
C GLY A 224 -4.71 -10.85 -4.03
N LYS A 225 -4.97 -10.46 -5.26
CA LYS A 225 -4.48 -9.19 -5.80
C LYS A 225 -5.16 -8.01 -5.12
N PRO A 226 -4.51 -6.84 -5.07
CA PRO A 226 -5.09 -5.62 -4.52
C PRO A 226 -6.50 -5.31 -5.05
N GLU A 227 -6.73 -5.47 -6.35
CA GLU A 227 -8.00 -5.20 -7.02
C GLU A 227 -9.10 -6.18 -6.57
N GLU A 228 -8.77 -7.47 -6.43
CA GLU A 228 -9.71 -8.51 -5.98
C GLU A 228 -10.19 -8.23 -4.55
N ILE A 229 -9.27 -7.80 -3.68
CA ILE A 229 -9.60 -7.47 -2.29
C ILE A 229 -10.47 -6.24 -2.20
N GLN A 230 -10.20 -5.21 -3.02
CA GLN A 230 -11.01 -4.00 -3.04
C GLN A 230 -12.42 -4.21 -3.61
N GLN A 231 -12.54 -5.06 -4.62
CA GLN A 231 -13.82 -5.39 -5.25
C GLN A 231 -14.61 -6.43 -4.45
N SER A 232 -14.05 -6.96 -3.38
CA SER A 232 -14.75 -7.95 -2.55
C SER A 232 -16.01 -7.35 -1.94
N SER A 233 -17.13 -8.04 -2.08
CA SER A 233 -18.39 -7.71 -1.42
C SER A 233 -18.48 -8.23 0.03
N ASP A 234 -17.43 -8.88 0.54
CA ASP A 234 -17.39 -9.41 1.91
C ASP A 234 -17.45 -8.26 2.93
N PRO A 235 -18.44 -8.24 3.83
CA PRO A 235 -18.59 -7.16 4.81
C PRO A 235 -17.40 -6.98 5.74
N VAL A 236 -16.67 -8.06 6.07
CA VAL A 236 -15.49 -8.00 6.94
C VAL A 236 -14.37 -7.24 6.25
N ILE A 237 -14.15 -7.51 4.96
CA ILE A 237 -13.13 -6.86 4.14
C ILE A 237 -13.50 -5.39 3.96
N GLN A 238 -14.74 -5.11 3.57
CA GLN A 238 -15.22 -3.74 3.37
C GLN A 238 -15.13 -2.91 4.67
N ASN A 239 -15.59 -3.46 5.79
CA ASN A 239 -15.48 -2.77 7.09
C ASN A 239 -14.03 -2.53 7.50
N PHE A 240 -13.13 -3.44 7.17
CA PHE A 240 -11.71 -3.28 7.47
C PHE A 240 -11.10 -2.15 6.63
N ILE A 241 -11.32 -2.15 5.32
CA ILE A 241 -10.84 -1.12 4.39
C ILE A 241 -11.40 0.25 4.80
N HIS A 242 -12.72 0.37 4.93
CA HIS A 242 -13.37 1.62 5.31
C HIS A 242 -13.10 2.04 6.76
N GLY A 243 -12.91 1.09 7.67
CA GLY A 243 -12.58 1.35 9.08
C GLY A 243 -11.20 1.95 9.27
N LEU A 244 -10.23 1.56 8.45
CA LEU A 244 -8.88 2.15 8.46
C LEU A 244 -8.84 3.51 7.76
N GLU A 245 -9.57 3.69 6.65
CA GLU A 245 -9.73 4.99 5.99
C GLU A 245 -10.34 6.06 6.92
N SER A 246 -11.16 5.64 7.90
CA SER A 246 -11.82 6.57 8.82
C SER A 246 -10.93 7.15 9.92
N ASN A 247 -9.77 6.59 10.16
CA ASN A 247 -8.84 7.02 11.23
C ASN A 247 -7.77 7.99 10.76
N GLU A 248 -7.62 8.21 9.46
CA GLU A 248 -6.74 9.23 8.91
C GLU A 248 -7.60 10.40 8.39
N GLU A 249 -7.26 11.63 8.72
CA GLU A 249 -7.76 12.81 8.00
C GLU A 249 -7.50 12.54 6.51
N GLY A 250 -8.58 12.57 5.71
CA GLY A 250 -8.59 12.01 4.37
C GLY A 250 -7.35 12.38 3.56
N MET A 251 -6.78 11.39 2.89
CA MET A 251 -5.57 11.56 2.07
C MET A 251 -5.68 12.82 1.21
N GLN A 252 -4.64 13.64 1.23
CA GLN A 252 -4.51 14.85 0.42
C GLN A 252 -5.61 15.91 0.67
N GLY A 253 -6.23 15.90 1.87
CA GLY A 253 -7.27 16.85 2.26
C GLY A 253 -8.66 16.53 1.70
N MET A 254 -8.90 15.31 1.22
CA MET A 254 -10.24 14.81 0.91
C MET A 254 -11.01 14.48 2.20
N ALA A 255 -12.34 14.46 2.13
CA ALA A 255 -13.16 13.97 3.22
C ALA A 255 -12.97 12.45 3.39
N THR A 256 -13.29 11.92 4.56
CA THR A 256 -13.42 10.47 4.72
C THR A 256 -14.70 9.98 4.04
N THR A 257 -14.73 8.71 3.61
CA THR A 257 -15.94 8.10 3.03
C THR A 257 -17.16 8.28 3.95
N LYS A 258 -16.99 8.12 5.27
CA LYS A 258 -18.05 8.38 6.26
C LYS A 258 -18.59 9.82 6.20
N LYS A 259 -17.70 10.80 6.03
CA LYS A 259 -18.12 12.21 5.93
C LYS A 259 -18.87 12.45 4.63
N THR A 260 -18.48 11.83 3.53
CA THR A 260 -19.19 11.95 2.24
C THR A 260 -20.55 11.25 2.29
N VAL A 261 -20.66 10.08 2.90
CA VAL A 261 -21.94 9.40 3.14
C VAL A 261 -22.84 10.23 4.07
N ARG A 262 -22.26 10.81 5.13
CA ARG A 262 -23.02 11.74 5.98
C ARG A 262 -23.54 12.94 5.19
N ARG A 263 -22.73 13.52 4.30
CA ARG A 263 -23.15 14.62 3.42
C ARG A 263 -24.30 14.19 2.50
N TYR A 264 -24.27 12.95 1.99
CA TYR A 264 -25.40 12.38 1.23
C TYR A 264 -26.69 12.41 2.05
N HIS A 265 -26.68 11.93 3.30
CA HIS A 265 -27.86 11.94 4.16
C HIS A 265 -28.34 13.35 4.50
N GLU A 266 -27.42 14.29 4.75
CA GLU A 266 -27.75 15.70 4.95
C GLU A 266 -28.43 16.28 3.69
N SER A 267 -27.90 16.00 2.50
CA SER A 267 -28.47 16.44 1.23
C SER A 267 -29.83 15.78 0.95
N MET A 268 -30.03 14.51 1.35
CA MET A 268 -31.33 13.84 1.25
C MET A 268 -32.40 14.55 2.09
N VAL A 269 -32.08 14.97 3.30
CA VAL A 269 -33.00 15.76 4.16
C VAL A 269 -33.35 17.10 3.50
N HIS A 270 -32.40 17.75 2.82
CA HIS A 270 -32.65 18.97 2.05
C HIS A 270 -33.50 18.72 0.82
N LEU A 271 -33.33 17.62 0.12
CA LEU A 271 -34.16 17.21 -1.00
C LEU A 271 -35.62 16.98 -0.55
N GLU A 272 -35.84 16.22 0.52
CA GLU A 272 -37.19 15.91 1.04
C GLU A 272 -37.92 17.16 1.52
N ARG A 273 -37.22 18.04 2.25
CA ARG A 273 -37.84 19.24 2.87
C ARG A 273 -37.98 20.42 1.91
N ASN A 274 -36.95 20.68 1.15
CA ASN A 274 -36.81 21.92 0.37
C ASN A 274 -36.84 21.67 -1.15
N LYS A 275 -36.97 20.43 -1.59
CA LYS A 275 -36.93 20.03 -3.02
C LYS A 275 -35.63 20.46 -3.72
N ILE A 276 -34.52 20.52 -2.98
CA ILE A 276 -33.19 20.86 -3.52
C ILE A 276 -32.55 19.59 -4.03
N ALA A 277 -32.42 19.46 -5.36
CA ALA A 277 -31.78 18.32 -5.98
C ALA A 277 -30.30 18.23 -5.62
N PHE A 278 -29.76 17.01 -5.57
CA PHE A 278 -28.32 16.77 -5.43
C PHE A 278 -27.92 15.51 -6.21
N SER A 279 -26.65 15.40 -6.56
CA SER A 279 -26.13 14.31 -7.36
C SER A 279 -24.93 13.64 -6.71
N LEU A 280 -24.82 12.32 -6.93
CA LEU A 280 -23.66 11.50 -6.61
C LEU A 280 -22.86 11.27 -7.90
N ILE A 281 -21.53 11.47 -7.85
CA ILE A 281 -20.63 11.21 -8.97
C ILE A 281 -19.55 10.21 -8.53
N ILE A 282 -19.24 9.26 -9.39
CA ILE A 282 -18.09 8.35 -9.26
C ILE A 282 -17.14 8.61 -10.42
N LEU A 283 -15.95 9.09 -10.10
CA LEU A 283 -14.85 9.23 -11.05
C LEU A 283 -13.95 8.00 -10.91
N THR A 284 -13.69 7.30 -12.02
CA THR A 284 -12.84 6.10 -12.05
C THR A 284 -11.61 6.36 -12.90
N LEU A 285 -10.43 6.16 -12.34
CA LEU A 285 -9.15 6.21 -13.05
C LEU A 285 -8.88 4.83 -13.66
N ASN A 286 -9.13 4.68 -14.97
CA ASN A 286 -9.22 3.35 -15.59
C ASN A 286 -7.89 2.63 -15.72
N ASN A 287 -6.77 3.35 -15.92
CA ASN A 287 -5.46 2.77 -16.19
C ASN A 287 -4.40 3.10 -15.14
N LEU A 288 -4.81 3.28 -13.89
CA LEU A 288 -3.92 3.62 -12.79
C LEU A 288 -2.89 2.50 -12.52
N GLU A 289 -3.29 1.25 -12.66
CA GLU A 289 -2.41 0.08 -12.52
C GLU A 289 -1.35 0.04 -13.64
N GLU A 290 -1.75 0.25 -14.88
CA GLU A 290 -0.82 0.32 -16.02
C GLU A 290 0.18 1.47 -15.84
N LEU A 291 -0.28 2.61 -15.35
CA LEU A 291 0.56 3.75 -14.98
C LEU A 291 1.61 3.35 -13.93
N ASN A 292 1.17 2.67 -12.87
CA ASN A 292 2.06 2.21 -11.80
C ASN A 292 3.10 1.20 -12.30
N GLN A 293 2.69 0.27 -13.16
CA GLN A 293 3.60 -0.72 -13.73
C GLN A 293 4.64 -0.11 -14.66
N LYS A 294 4.25 0.83 -15.52
CA LYS A 294 5.12 1.47 -16.52
C LYS A 294 5.98 2.59 -15.96
N MET A 295 5.41 3.44 -15.11
CA MET A 295 6.01 4.70 -14.65
C MET A 295 6.51 4.64 -13.21
N GLY A 296 6.08 3.64 -12.45
CA GLY A 296 6.40 3.48 -11.04
C GLY A 296 5.48 4.26 -10.09
N PHE A 297 5.59 3.93 -8.81
CA PHE A 297 4.72 4.41 -7.74
C PHE A 297 4.76 5.93 -7.57
N SER A 298 5.93 6.57 -7.69
CA SER A 298 6.09 8.02 -7.49
C SER A 298 5.29 8.83 -8.51
N VAL A 299 5.38 8.45 -9.79
CA VAL A 299 4.63 9.12 -10.86
C VAL A 299 3.14 8.91 -10.68
N THR A 300 2.72 7.69 -10.36
CA THR A 300 1.31 7.35 -10.10
C THR A 300 0.73 8.20 -8.97
N GLN A 301 1.46 8.36 -7.86
CA GLN A 301 1.04 9.20 -6.75
C GLN A 301 0.98 10.69 -7.10
N SER A 302 1.91 11.19 -7.90
CA SER A 302 1.88 12.57 -8.38
C SER A 302 0.67 12.84 -9.26
N VAL A 303 0.36 11.93 -10.19
CA VAL A 303 -0.83 12.00 -11.06
C VAL A 303 -2.10 11.99 -10.22
N LEU A 304 -2.21 11.05 -9.29
CA LEU A 304 -3.37 10.94 -8.40
C LEU A 304 -3.57 12.20 -7.57
N LYS A 305 -2.47 12.73 -6.98
CA LYS A 305 -2.49 13.97 -6.19
C LYS A 305 -2.94 15.18 -7.01
N ASN A 306 -2.46 15.31 -8.23
CA ASN A 306 -2.83 16.42 -9.10
C ASN A 306 -4.29 16.30 -9.55
N PHE A 307 -4.75 15.08 -9.86
CA PHE A 307 -6.15 14.82 -10.17
C PHE A 307 -7.08 15.17 -8.99
N VAL A 308 -6.76 14.71 -7.78
CA VAL A 308 -7.50 15.08 -6.57
C VAL A 308 -7.55 16.58 -6.36
N ARG A 309 -6.42 17.26 -6.58
CA ARG A 309 -6.35 18.73 -6.46
C ARG A 309 -7.28 19.42 -7.46
N ALA A 310 -7.32 18.98 -8.70
CA ALA A 310 -8.23 19.52 -9.73
C ALA A 310 -9.70 19.31 -9.32
N VAL A 311 -10.07 18.13 -8.86
CA VAL A 311 -11.43 17.84 -8.35
C VAL A 311 -11.77 18.77 -7.18
N ARG A 312 -10.87 18.92 -6.21
CA ARG A 312 -11.12 19.75 -5.02
C ARG A 312 -11.24 21.24 -5.34
N ASN A 313 -10.47 21.74 -6.26
CA ASN A 313 -10.55 23.15 -6.67
C ASN A 313 -11.89 23.49 -7.31
N LYS A 314 -12.61 22.47 -7.81
CA LYS A 314 -13.86 22.64 -8.53
C LYS A 314 -15.10 22.44 -7.68
N ILE A 315 -15.00 21.71 -6.58
CA ILE A 315 -16.14 21.49 -5.67
C ILE A 315 -16.34 22.67 -4.71
N GLY A 316 -17.59 22.94 -4.38
CA GLY A 316 -17.99 23.99 -3.43
C GLY A 316 -17.81 23.55 -1.96
N ILE A 317 -17.99 24.52 -1.05
CA ILE A 317 -17.90 24.29 0.42
C ILE A 317 -18.97 23.31 0.91
N THR A 318 -20.11 23.29 0.25
CA THR A 318 -21.25 22.41 0.58
C THR A 318 -21.12 21.02 -0.01
N ASP A 319 -20.17 20.81 -0.91
CA ASP A 319 -19.93 19.52 -1.55
C ASP A 319 -18.98 18.66 -0.71
N SER A 320 -18.89 17.39 -1.06
CA SER A 320 -17.95 16.47 -0.42
C SER A 320 -17.33 15.54 -1.46
N CYS A 321 -16.04 15.28 -1.29
CA CYS A 321 -15.35 14.27 -2.08
C CYS A 321 -14.50 13.37 -1.19
N SER A 322 -14.46 12.09 -1.50
CA SER A 322 -13.66 11.09 -0.80
C SER A 322 -13.14 10.04 -1.78
N PHE A 323 -12.09 9.35 -1.41
CA PHE A 323 -11.73 8.11 -2.08
C PHE A 323 -12.83 7.06 -1.88
N TYR A 324 -13.13 6.32 -2.94
CA TYR A 324 -14.03 5.17 -2.97
C TYR A 324 -13.31 4.00 -3.66
N GLY A 325 -12.33 3.45 -2.97
CA GLY A 325 -11.37 2.50 -3.52
C GLY A 325 -10.08 3.16 -4.00
N LEU A 326 -9.16 2.37 -4.61
CA LEU A 326 -7.83 2.84 -5.04
C LEU A 326 -7.88 3.81 -6.22
N ASN A 327 -8.77 3.54 -7.15
CA ASN A 327 -8.84 4.24 -8.43
C ASN A 327 -10.15 5.00 -8.63
N ARG A 328 -10.94 5.18 -7.57
CA ARG A 328 -12.24 5.84 -7.63
C ARG A 328 -12.34 6.98 -6.64
N ILE A 329 -12.99 8.05 -7.06
CA ILE A 329 -13.34 9.19 -6.21
C ILE A 329 -14.85 9.34 -6.24
N MET A 330 -15.45 9.39 -5.07
CA MET A 330 -16.87 9.65 -4.87
C MET A 330 -17.08 11.11 -4.50
N LEU A 331 -18.03 11.77 -5.19
CA LEU A 331 -18.44 13.14 -4.88
C LEU A 331 -19.94 13.19 -4.59
N VAL A 332 -20.30 14.00 -3.62
CA VAL A 332 -21.67 14.43 -3.39
C VAL A 332 -21.73 15.91 -3.70
N LEU A 333 -22.42 16.29 -4.76
CA LEU A 333 -22.62 17.67 -5.19
C LEU A 333 -23.99 18.16 -4.72
N SER A 334 -23.97 19.04 -3.73
CA SER A 334 -25.19 19.65 -3.17
C SER A 334 -25.80 20.63 -4.18
N SER A 335 -27.12 20.77 -4.16
CA SER A 335 -27.86 21.72 -5.03
C SER A 335 -27.54 21.53 -6.52
N THR A 336 -27.35 20.29 -6.96
CA THR A 336 -26.88 19.94 -8.32
C THR A 336 -27.80 18.85 -8.89
N ASN A 337 -28.53 19.16 -9.95
CA ASN A 337 -29.35 18.19 -10.69
C ASN A 337 -28.52 17.40 -11.71
N PHE A 338 -29.16 16.48 -12.42
CA PHE A 338 -28.49 15.59 -13.39
C PHE A 338 -27.72 16.36 -14.48
N GLU A 339 -28.31 17.37 -15.10
CA GLU A 339 -27.64 18.13 -16.16
C GLU A 339 -26.46 18.95 -15.63
N GLN A 340 -26.59 19.54 -14.46
CA GLN A 340 -25.49 20.26 -13.79
C GLN A 340 -24.34 19.32 -13.39
N ALA A 341 -24.65 18.10 -12.93
CA ALA A 341 -23.63 17.09 -12.63
C ALA A 341 -22.87 16.68 -13.92
N ARG A 342 -23.58 16.57 -15.04
CA ARG A 342 -22.99 16.31 -16.35
C ARG A 342 -22.08 17.46 -16.79
N GLU A 343 -22.55 18.70 -16.68
CA GLU A 343 -21.73 19.88 -16.99
C GLU A 343 -20.49 19.99 -16.12
N PHE A 344 -20.61 19.66 -14.83
CA PHE A 344 -19.48 19.57 -13.92
C PHE A 344 -18.42 18.60 -14.44
N CYS A 345 -18.80 17.38 -14.84
CA CYS A 345 -17.86 16.40 -15.38
C CYS A 345 -17.19 16.86 -16.68
N ILE A 346 -17.96 17.50 -17.60
CA ILE A 346 -17.41 18.06 -18.85
C ILE A 346 -16.39 19.18 -18.55
N SER A 347 -16.74 20.06 -17.62
CA SER A 347 -15.89 21.16 -17.22
C SER A 347 -14.63 20.68 -16.51
N LEU A 348 -14.72 19.65 -15.65
CA LEU A 348 -13.58 19.01 -15.03
C LEU A 348 -12.63 18.38 -16.07
N ALA A 349 -13.21 17.67 -17.07
CA ALA A 349 -12.42 17.09 -18.16
C ALA A 349 -11.65 18.13 -18.98
N LYS A 350 -12.24 19.32 -19.22
CA LYS A 350 -11.58 20.42 -19.94
C LYS A 350 -10.42 21.02 -19.12
N GLU A 351 -10.63 21.21 -17.82
CA GLU A 351 -9.63 21.76 -16.92
C GLU A 351 -8.43 20.82 -16.79
N ILE A 352 -8.68 19.52 -16.62
CA ILE A 352 -7.62 18.50 -16.55
C ILE A 352 -6.81 18.43 -17.86
N LYS A 353 -7.42 18.70 -19.02
CA LYS A 353 -6.72 18.74 -20.31
C LYS A 353 -5.92 20.04 -20.54
N GLY A 354 -6.33 21.13 -19.92
CA GLY A 354 -5.74 22.46 -20.14
C GLY A 354 -4.55 22.79 -19.24
N ASP A 355 -4.50 22.20 -18.06
CA ASP A 355 -3.41 22.43 -17.11
C ASP A 355 -2.34 21.34 -17.25
N ASP A 356 -1.07 21.71 -17.02
CA ASP A 356 0.07 20.78 -16.84
C ASP A 356 -0.10 19.88 -15.59
N ILE A 357 -1.32 19.38 -15.37
CA ILE A 357 -1.69 18.59 -14.19
C ILE A 357 -0.91 17.28 -14.15
N ILE A 358 -0.45 16.84 -15.31
CA ILE A 358 0.20 15.54 -15.43
C ILE A 358 1.60 15.77 -15.99
N GLU A 359 2.61 15.75 -15.13
CA GLU A 359 4.02 15.63 -15.51
C GLU A 359 4.30 14.26 -16.18
N ILE A 360 3.42 13.80 -17.08
CA ILE A 360 3.62 12.62 -17.92
C ILE A 360 4.43 12.98 -19.16
N GLN A 361 4.73 14.25 -19.38
CA GLN A 361 5.39 14.76 -20.58
C GLN A 361 6.71 14.07 -21.01
N PRO A 362 7.54 13.43 -20.16
CA PRO A 362 8.69 12.69 -20.70
C PRO A 362 8.35 11.33 -21.29
N TYR A 363 7.07 10.89 -21.28
CA TYR A 363 6.69 9.53 -21.68
C TYR A 363 5.69 9.53 -22.84
N PRO A 364 6.17 9.72 -24.09
CA PRO A 364 5.31 9.76 -25.25
C PRO A 364 4.54 8.45 -25.43
N GLY A 365 3.22 8.58 -25.62
CA GLY A 365 2.33 7.44 -25.87
C GLY A 365 1.57 6.87 -24.67
N PHE A 366 1.72 7.46 -23.48
CA PHE A 366 0.87 7.10 -22.33
C PHE A 366 -0.20 8.17 -22.11
N CYS A 367 -1.46 7.74 -22.03
CA CYS A 367 -2.58 8.63 -21.77
C CYS A 367 -3.27 8.17 -20.46
N PHE A 368 -3.56 9.15 -19.61
CA PHE A 368 -4.35 8.93 -18.40
C PHE A 368 -5.84 8.90 -18.77
N SER A 369 -6.56 7.87 -18.35
CA SER A 369 -7.97 7.68 -18.70
C SER A 369 -8.87 7.73 -17.46
N VAL A 370 -9.89 8.58 -17.52
CA VAL A 370 -10.90 8.72 -16.47
C VAL A 370 -12.28 8.51 -17.05
N SER A 371 -13.10 7.71 -16.37
CA SER A 371 -14.53 7.61 -16.62
C SER A 371 -15.32 8.22 -15.46
N ALA A 372 -16.46 8.84 -15.78
CA ALA A 372 -17.35 9.43 -14.81
C ALA A 372 -18.74 8.80 -14.93
N GLY A 373 -19.25 8.30 -13.83
CA GLY A 373 -20.64 7.91 -13.69
C GLY A 373 -21.34 8.81 -12.69
N PHE A 374 -22.59 9.16 -12.92
CA PHE A 374 -23.33 10.02 -12.01
C PHE A 374 -24.81 9.69 -11.97
N ALA A 375 -25.44 9.98 -10.85
CA ALA A 375 -26.87 9.81 -10.63
C ALA A 375 -27.41 10.96 -9.77
N GLU A 376 -28.59 11.46 -10.13
CA GLU A 376 -29.37 12.36 -9.31
C GLU A 376 -30.14 11.56 -8.25
N ALA A 377 -30.12 12.03 -7.01
CA ALA A 377 -30.90 11.40 -5.94
C ALA A 377 -32.37 11.80 -6.00
N HIS A 378 -33.25 10.84 -5.77
CA HIS A 378 -34.69 11.04 -5.68
C HIS A 378 -35.16 10.83 -4.24
N GLU A 379 -36.32 11.41 -3.90
CA GLU A 379 -36.92 11.25 -2.57
C GLU A 379 -37.09 9.78 -2.19
N GLY A 380 -36.59 9.43 -1.01
CA GLY A 380 -36.65 8.04 -0.50
C GLY A 380 -35.62 7.08 -1.07
N SER A 381 -34.73 7.52 -1.99
CA SER A 381 -33.65 6.67 -2.49
C SER A 381 -32.62 6.39 -1.41
N SER A 382 -32.23 5.11 -1.26
CA SER A 382 -31.11 4.75 -0.41
C SER A 382 -29.76 5.14 -1.03
N PHE A 383 -28.74 5.32 -0.18
CA PHE A 383 -27.40 5.61 -0.65
C PHE A 383 -26.89 4.52 -1.63
N GLU A 384 -27.14 3.26 -1.31
CA GLU A 384 -26.73 2.11 -2.11
C GLU A 384 -27.40 2.05 -3.49
N GLU A 385 -28.65 2.53 -3.60
CA GLU A 385 -29.37 2.59 -4.88
C GLU A 385 -28.78 3.66 -5.79
N VAL A 386 -28.58 4.89 -5.26
CA VAL A 386 -28.00 5.99 -6.02
C VAL A 386 -26.54 5.70 -6.40
N LEU A 387 -25.78 5.06 -5.50
CA LEU A 387 -24.42 4.62 -5.77
C LEU A 387 -24.39 3.62 -6.93
N ARG A 388 -25.23 2.58 -6.92
CA ARG A 388 -25.33 1.61 -8.03
C ARG A 388 -25.73 2.25 -9.34
N GLN A 389 -26.63 3.24 -9.30
CA GLN A 389 -27.01 3.99 -10.51
C GLN A 389 -25.82 4.78 -11.05
N ALA A 390 -25.07 5.48 -10.20
CA ALA A 390 -23.87 6.21 -10.61
C ALA A 390 -22.81 5.25 -11.17
N GLU A 391 -22.59 4.09 -10.56
CA GLU A 391 -21.64 3.08 -11.05
C GLU A 391 -22.07 2.46 -12.39
N SER A 392 -23.37 2.17 -12.58
CA SER A 392 -23.90 1.61 -13.82
C SER A 392 -23.93 2.62 -14.97
N SER A 393 -23.99 3.91 -14.67
CA SER A 393 -23.99 5.00 -15.65
C SER A 393 -22.62 5.36 -16.20
N GLN A 394 -21.56 4.69 -15.79
CA GLN A 394 -20.18 4.92 -16.28
C GLN A 394 -20.07 4.85 -17.82
N ASN A 395 -20.96 4.13 -18.47
CA ASN A 395 -21.03 4.04 -19.93
C ASN A 395 -21.72 5.25 -20.60
N ILE A 396 -22.35 6.15 -19.82
CA ILE A 396 -23.09 7.31 -20.35
C ILE A 396 -22.16 8.51 -20.49
N PHE A 397 -21.07 8.55 -19.73
CA PHE A 397 -20.11 9.64 -19.79
C PHE A 397 -18.82 9.19 -20.47
N HIS A 398 -18.45 9.94 -21.52
CA HIS A 398 -17.28 9.65 -22.32
C HIS A 398 -16.02 9.55 -21.47
N GLU A 399 -15.32 8.44 -21.67
CA GLU A 399 -13.93 8.31 -21.27
C GLU A 399 -13.13 9.52 -21.77
N PHE A 400 -12.62 10.34 -20.88
CA PHE A 400 -11.70 11.40 -21.28
C PHE A 400 -10.27 10.95 -21.04
N ARG A 401 -9.44 11.16 -22.07
CA ARG A 401 -8.03 10.82 -22.04
C ARG A 401 -7.23 12.09 -21.93
N VAL A 402 -6.25 12.08 -21.06
CA VAL A 402 -5.25 13.12 -20.91
C VAL A 402 -3.92 12.53 -21.38
N CYS A 403 -3.43 13.03 -22.49
CA CYS A 403 -2.21 12.56 -23.15
C CYS A 403 -1.12 13.62 -23.09
#